data_c0cab81d4624401629c85f85ddceca22
#
_entry.id   c0cab81d4624401629c85f85ddceca22
#
_cell.length_a   1.000
_cell.length_b   1.000
_cell.length_c   1.000
_cell.angle_alpha   90.00
_cell.angle_beta   90.00
_cell.angle_gamma   90.00
#
_symmetry.space_group_name_H-M   'P 1'
#
loop_
_entity.id
_entity.type
_entity.pdbx_description
1 polymer ?
#
loop_
_entity_poly.entity_id
_entity_poly.type
_entity_poly.pdbx_seq_one_letter_code
_entity_poly.pdbx_strand_id
1 'polypeptide(L)'
;MIQCTNCQETQNLVKAGFVRGKQRFLCKSCESYFTVQTTPVTPAKKNHQTTIVDIAKALGVAPSTVSRALNNSKEINENTRQEILRVAQELDYRPNLLAQSLNRGATNTIGVVIPDIQRPFFAGVLAGIQQVASNAGYRVMICQSNESHSTETLNVQALMSSQVDGLLISHSVETTSFEHIKLHLNRGIPIVHFDRVAYELPTAKVILDNFRGSFLLV
;
A
#
# COMPACT_ATOMS: atom_id res chain seq x y z
N MET A 1 8.86 4.45 -33.26
CA MET A 1 7.77 5.05 -34.08
C MET A 1 7.36 4.02 -35.12
N ILE A 2 6.06 3.75 -35.34
CA ILE A 2 5.61 2.79 -36.37
C ILE A 2 5.57 3.54 -37.72
N GLN A 3 6.11 2.90 -38.75
CA GLN A 3 6.25 3.49 -40.08
C GLN A 3 5.74 2.49 -41.13
N CYS A 4 5.02 2.97 -42.15
CA CYS A 4 4.57 2.12 -43.23
C CYS A 4 5.75 1.56 -44.03
N THR A 5 5.78 0.24 -44.23
CA THR A 5 6.87 -0.40 -45.00
C THR A 5 6.90 -0.11 -46.48
N ASN A 6 5.80 0.46 -47.03
CA ASN A 6 5.67 0.77 -48.45
C ASN A 6 5.95 2.24 -48.77
N CYS A 7 5.34 3.20 -48.02
CA CYS A 7 5.47 4.63 -48.31
C CYS A 7 6.12 5.44 -47.19
N GLN A 8 6.58 4.80 -46.12
CA GLN A 8 7.26 5.41 -44.98
C GLN A 8 6.39 6.39 -44.16
N GLU A 9 5.08 6.43 -44.41
CA GLU A 9 4.12 7.26 -43.70
C GLU A 9 4.01 6.84 -42.21
N THR A 10 3.89 7.83 -41.32
CA THR A 10 3.81 7.58 -39.84
C THR A 10 2.49 8.04 -39.22
N GLN A 11 1.74 8.94 -39.88
CA GLN A 11 0.55 9.56 -39.27
C GLN A 11 -0.77 8.87 -39.67
N ASN A 12 -0.88 8.36 -40.90
CA ASN A 12 -2.12 7.79 -41.43
C ASN A 12 -2.19 6.26 -41.28
N LEU A 13 -1.80 5.72 -40.11
CA LEU A 13 -1.77 4.29 -39.84
C LEU A 13 -2.93 3.89 -38.94
N VAL A 14 -3.70 2.87 -39.34
CA VAL A 14 -4.84 2.36 -38.61
C VAL A 14 -4.60 0.88 -38.25
N LYS A 15 -4.91 0.47 -37.01
CA LYS A 15 -4.87 -0.93 -36.63
C LYS A 15 -5.91 -1.73 -37.40
N ALA A 16 -5.48 -2.79 -38.08
CA ALA A 16 -6.31 -3.64 -38.94
C ALA A 16 -6.34 -5.11 -38.48
N GLY A 17 -6.44 -5.33 -37.20
CA GLY A 17 -6.50 -6.67 -36.60
C GLY A 17 -5.14 -7.35 -36.41
N PHE A 18 -5.15 -8.66 -36.20
CA PHE A 18 -3.96 -9.49 -35.98
C PHE A 18 -3.83 -10.56 -37.06
N VAL A 19 -2.61 -10.83 -37.51
CA VAL A 19 -2.29 -11.92 -38.43
C VAL A 19 -1.11 -12.73 -37.85
N ARG A 20 -1.33 -14.02 -37.61
CA ARG A 20 -0.31 -14.92 -37.02
C ARG A 20 0.33 -14.35 -35.74
N GLY A 21 -0.48 -13.75 -34.85
CA GLY A 21 -0.02 -13.16 -33.60
C GLY A 21 0.69 -11.82 -33.69
N LYS A 22 0.79 -11.21 -34.89
CA LYS A 22 1.39 -9.91 -35.11
C LYS A 22 0.31 -8.85 -35.37
N GLN A 23 0.45 -7.65 -34.80
CA GLN A 23 -0.46 -6.55 -35.07
C GLN A 23 -0.33 -6.12 -36.54
N ARG A 24 -1.46 -6.13 -37.25
CA ARG A 24 -1.56 -5.66 -38.63
C ARG A 24 -2.02 -4.20 -38.67
N PHE A 25 -1.42 -3.42 -39.55
CA PHE A 25 -1.76 -2.01 -39.80
C PHE A 25 -2.16 -1.81 -41.26
N LEU A 26 -3.08 -0.88 -41.49
CA LEU A 26 -3.41 -0.35 -42.80
C LEU A 26 -2.87 1.06 -42.86
N CYS A 27 -2.08 1.36 -43.88
CA CYS A 27 -1.70 2.71 -44.27
C CYS A 27 -2.77 3.30 -45.16
N LYS A 28 -3.45 4.38 -44.70
CA LYS A 28 -4.48 5.05 -45.49
C LYS A 28 -3.92 5.85 -46.69
N SER A 29 -2.63 6.19 -46.67
CA SER A 29 -1.98 6.97 -47.70
C SER A 29 -1.61 6.14 -48.95
N CYS A 30 -1.29 4.85 -48.78
CA CYS A 30 -0.94 3.95 -49.89
C CYS A 30 -1.77 2.66 -49.92
N GLU A 31 -2.80 2.54 -49.07
CA GLU A 31 -3.72 1.42 -48.94
C GLU A 31 -3.05 0.06 -48.70
N SER A 32 -1.79 0.07 -48.28
CA SER A 32 -1.03 -1.16 -48.04
C SER A 32 -1.19 -1.66 -46.63
N TYR A 33 -1.31 -3.00 -46.47
CA TYR A 33 -1.29 -3.66 -45.19
C TYR A 33 0.12 -4.11 -44.85
N PHE A 34 0.54 -3.89 -43.61
CA PHE A 34 1.81 -4.41 -43.08
C PHE A 34 1.68 -4.86 -41.64
N THR A 35 2.59 -5.71 -41.23
CA THR A 35 2.65 -6.18 -39.84
C THR A 35 3.91 -5.67 -39.19
N VAL A 36 3.79 -5.12 -38.01
CA VAL A 36 4.95 -4.76 -37.18
C VAL A 36 5.23 -5.92 -36.23
N GLN A 37 6.46 -6.33 -36.14
CA GLN A 37 6.89 -7.15 -35.00
C GLN A 37 6.88 -6.22 -33.78
N THR A 38 5.75 -6.15 -33.09
CA THR A 38 5.80 -5.75 -31.69
C THR A 38 6.58 -6.87 -31.03
N THR A 39 7.81 -6.61 -30.61
CA THR A 39 8.43 -7.45 -29.57
C THR A 39 7.38 -7.57 -28.49
N PRO A 40 6.88 -8.79 -28.18
CA PRO A 40 5.98 -8.91 -27.07
C PRO A 40 6.77 -8.32 -25.90
N VAL A 41 6.17 -7.34 -25.22
CA VAL A 41 6.62 -6.99 -23.89
C VAL A 41 6.35 -8.27 -23.12
N THR A 42 7.35 -9.14 -23.07
CA THR A 42 7.35 -10.30 -22.18
C THR A 42 7.10 -9.68 -20.82
N PRO A 43 6.01 -10.02 -20.13
CA PRO A 43 5.84 -9.56 -18.76
C PRO A 43 7.14 -9.95 -18.09
N ALA A 44 7.85 -8.95 -17.54
CA ALA A 44 9.12 -9.20 -16.86
C ALA A 44 8.88 -10.42 -15.98
N LYS A 45 9.67 -11.49 -16.17
CA LYS A 45 9.63 -12.67 -15.29
C LYS A 45 9.59 -12.07 -13.92
N LYS A 46 8.52 -12.34 -13.13
CA LYS A 46 8.47 -11.94 -11.72
C LYS A 46 9.80 -12.43 -11.16
N ASN A 47 10.72 -11.51 -10.89
CA ASN A 47 11.98 -11.83 -10.26
C ASN A 47 11.60 -12.66 -9.06
N HIS A 48 12.09 -13.89 -8.99
CA HIS A 48 11.82 -14.77 -7.86
C HIS A 48 12.39 -14.06 -6.63
N GLN A 49 11.51 -13.49 -5.83
CA GLN A 49 11.93 -12.83 -4.61
C GLN A 49 12.51 -13.89 -3.70
N THR A 50 13.76 -13.73 -3.28
CA THR A 50 14.43 -14.64 -2.36
C THR A 50 13.57 -14.90 -1.13
N THR A 51 13.39 -16.15 -0.77
CA THR A 51 12.57 -16.61 0.36
C THR A 51 13.44 -17.20 1.46
N ILE A 52 12.87 -17.40 2.65
CA ILE A 52 13.54 -18.12 3.75
C ILE A 52 13.93 -19.54 3.34
N VAL A 53 13.21 -20.14 2.38
CA VAL A 53 13.51 -21.47 1.85
C VAL A 53 14.79 -21.47 1.02
N ASP A 54 15.06 -20.40 0.28
CA ASP A 54 16.27 -20.28 -0.54
C ASP A 54 17.51 -20.12 0.36
N ILE A 55 17.42 -19.32 1.42
CA ILE A 55 18.47 -19.19 2.44
C ILE A 55 18.70 -20.53 3.14
N ALA A 56 17.63 -21.22 3.52
CA ALA A 56 17.69 -22.52 4.17
C ALA A 56 18.42 -23.57 3.31
N LYS A 57 18.11 -23.60 1.99
CA LYS A 57 18.79 -24.47 1.01
C LYS A 57 20.27 -24.13 0.87
N ALA A 58 20.63 -22.85 0.80
CA ALA A 58 22.00 -22.40 0.67
C ALA A 58 22.89 -22.82 1.86
N LEU A 59 22.30 -22.86 3.06
CA LEU A 59 23.01 -23.18 4.30
C LEU A 59 22.81 -24.62 4.79
N GLY A 60 21.95 -25.42 4.13
CA GLY A 60 21.66 -26.79 4.56
C GLY A 60 20.92 -26.85 5.92
N VAL A 61 20.15 -25.84 6.29
CA VAL A 61 19.38 -25.76 7.54
C VAL A 61 17.88 -25.81 7.28
N ALA A 62 17.07 -26.01 8.32
CA ALA A 62 15.62 -25.95 8.20
C ALA A 62 15.13 -24.50 8.02
N PRO A 63 14.06 -24.24 7.21
CA PRO A 63 13.47 -22.92 7.06
C PRO A 63 13.02 -22.28 8.41
N SER A 64 12.61 -23.11 9.37
CA SER A 64 12.27 -22.66 10.72
C SER A 64 13.48 -22.09 11.47
N THR A 65 14.69 -22.66 11.25
CA THR A 65 15.94 -22.14 11.83
C THR A 65 16.26 -20.76 11.27
N VAL A 66 16.13 -20.59 9.93
CA VAL A 66 16.31 -19.29 9.30
C VAL A 66 15.31 -18.27 9.82
N SER A 67 14.03 -18.63 9.91
CA SER A 67 12.99 -17.76 10.44
C SER A 67 13.27 -17.32 11.89
N ARG A 68 13.69 -18.24 12.76
CA ARG A 68 14.05 -17.94 14.17
C ARG A 68 15.28 -17.03 14.25
N ALA A 69 16.29 -17.27 13.42
CA ALA A 69 17.49 -16.43 13.37
C ALA A 69 17.18 -15.01 12.95
N LEU A 70 16.38 -14.83 11.88
CA LEU A 70 15.94 -13.52 11.38
C LEU A 70 15.05 -12.76 12.37
N ASN A 71 14.29 -13.48 13.22
CA ASN A 71 13.45 -12.91 14.28
C ASN A 71 14.18 -12.78 15.63
N ASN A 72 15.50 -12.92 15.65
CA ASN A 72 16.34 -12.74 16.83
C ASN A 72 15.98 -13.68 18.01
N SER A 73 15.55 -14.92 17.73
CA SER A 73 15.24 -15.92 18.76
C SER A 73 16.50 -16.31 19.53
N LYS A 74 16.37 -16.40 20.85
CA LYS A 74 17.46 -16.84 21.77
C LYS A 74 17.84 -18.32 21.58
N GLU A 75 17.01 -19.10 20.90
CA GLU A 75 17.26 -20.52 20.64
C GLU A 75 18.33 -20.77 19.56
N ILE A 76 18.71 -19.75 18.81
CA ILE A 76 19.69 -19.85 17.73
C ILE A 76 21.07 -19.37 18.23
N ASN A 77 22.08 -20.23 18.03
CA ASN A 77 23.47 -19.88 18.32
C ASN A 77 23.90 -18.66 17.50
N GLU A 78 24.69 -17.78 18.12
CA GLU A 78 25.10 -16.52 17.52
C GLU A 78 25.89 -16.72 16.23
N ASN A 79 26.77 -17.70 16.13
CA ASN A 79 27.52 -18.01 14.91
C ASN A 79 26.58 -18.39 13.74
N THR A 80 25.60 -19.25 14.01
CA THR A 80 24.57 -19.64 13.02
C THR A 80 23.74 -18.44 12.60
N ARG A 81 23.40 -17.55 13.54
CA ARG A 81 22.65 -16.33 13.25
C ARG A 81 23.44 -15.42 12.30
N GLN A 82 24.69 -15.17 12.59
CA GLN A 82 25.56 -14.31 11.76
C GLN A 82 25.71 -14.86 10.33
N GLU A 83 25.85 -16.17 10.20
CA GLU A 83 25.93 -16.81 8.90
C GLU A 83 24.63 -16.68 8.10
N ILE A 84 23.47 -16.88 8.75
CA ILE A 84 22.16 -16.68 8.13
C ILE A 84 21.96 -15.23 7.70
N LEU A 85 22.34 -14.24 8.52
CA LEU A 85 22.25 -12.82 8.19
C LEU A 85 23.15 -12.46 7.00
N ARG A 86 24.38 -13.00 6.95
CA ARG A 86 25.29 -12.81 5.82
C ARG A 86 24.70 -13.32 4.51
N VAL A 87 24.21 -14.56 4.48
CA VAL A 87 23.60 -15.16 3.28
C VAL A 87 22.30 -14.45 2.90
N ALA A 88 21.50 -14.02 3.88
CA ALA A 88 20.30 -13.21 3.61
C ALA A 88 20.65 -11.89 2.91
N GLN A 89 21.72 -11.23 3.32
CA GLN A 89 22.21 -9.99 2.69
C GLN A 89 22.75 -10.26 1.28
N GLU A 90 23.54 -11.32 1.09
CA GLU A 90 24.09 -11.70 -0.22
C GLU A 90 23.02 -12.04 -1.25
N LEU A 91 21.91 -12.64 -0.80
CA LEU A 91 20.78 -13.00 -1.65
C LEU A 91 19.72 -11.89 -1.78
N ASP A 92 20.00 -10.66 -1.30
CA ASP A 92 19.05 -9.53 -1.22
C ASP A 92 17.68 -9.98 -0.66
N TYR A 93 17.72 -10.80 0.40
CA TYR A 93 16.50 -11.26 1.05
C TYR A 93 15.76 -10.09 1.69
N ARG A 94 14.51 -9.93 1.34
CA ARG A 94 13.60 -8.97 1.98
C ARG A 94 12.45 -9.72 2.64
N PRO A 95 12.22 -9.49 3.94
CA PRO A 95 11.12 -10.14 4.63
C PRO A 95 9.79 -9.88 3.92
N ASN A 96 9.04 -10.95 3.66
CA ASN A 96 7.69 -10.81 3.15
C ASN A 96 6.76 -10.41 4.30
N LEU A 97 6.41 -9.12 4.36
CA LEU A 97 5.59 -8.55 5.42
C LEU A 97 4.18 -9.17 5.48
N LEU A 98 3.62 -9.58 4.32
CA LEU A 98 2.33 -10.27 4.28
C LEU A 98 2.42 -11.66 4.92
N ALA A 99 3.49 -12.41 4.66
CA ALA A 99 3.69 -13.71 5.30
C ALA A 99 3.96 -13.56 6.81
N GLN A 100 4.64 -12.51 7.22
CA GLN A 100 4.87 -12.23 8.65
C GLN A 100 3.59 -11.82 9.35
N SER A 101 2.74 -11.00 8.72
CA SER A 101 1.47 -10.58 9.31
C SER A 101 0.50 -11.75 9.51
N LEU A 102 0.47 -12.71 8.58
CA LEU A 102 -0.31 -13.94 8.73
C LEU A 102 0.10 -14.75 9.98
N ASN A 103 1.41 -14.83 10.24
CA ASN A 103 1.92 -15.56 11.41
C ASN A 103 1.70 -14.80 12.73
N ARG A 104 1.69 -13.46 12.70
CA ARG A 104 1.54 -12.61 13.90
C ARG A 104 0.08 -12.24 14.18
N GLY A 105 -0.82 -12.40 13.21
CA GLY A 105 -2.19 -11.90 13.28
C GLY A 105 -2.31 -10.37 13.28
N ALA A 106 -1.23 -9.65 12.93
CA ALA A 106 -1.16 -8.20 12.89
C ALA A 106 -0.26 -7.73 11.75
N THR A 107 -0.63 -6.64 11.11
CA THR A 107 0.13 -6.05 9.99
C THR A 107 1.14 -4.99 10.44
N ASN A 108 1.07 -4.55 11.68
CA ASN A 108 1.77 -3.40 12.24
C ASN A 108 1.55 -2.15 11.35
N THR A 109 0.32 -1.94 10.92
CA THR A 109 -0.05 -0.83 10.05
C THR A 109 -1.30 -0.15 10.60
N ILE A 110 -1.25 1.18 10.72
CA ILE A 110 -2.38 2.02 11.12
C ILE A 110 -2.86 2.80 9.89
N GLY A 111 -4.16 2.77 9.64
CA GLY A 111 -4.81 3.62 8.64
C GLY A 111 -5.11 5.01 9.22
N VAL A 112 -4.90 6.04 8.42
CA VAL A 112 -5.28 7.41 8.77
C VAL A 112 -6.07 8.01 7.63
N VAL A 113 -7.28 8.50 7.92
CA VAL A 113 -8.12 9.23 6.96
C VAL A 113 -8.23 10.67 7.40
N ILE A 114 -7.89 11.58 6.50
CA ILE A 114 -7.98 13.04 6.71
C ILE A 114 -8.70 13.71 5.55
N PRO A 115 -9.36 14.86 5.80
CA PRO A 115 -10.02 15.62 4.74
C PRO A 115 -9.05 16.20 3.71
N ASP A 116 -7.98 16.87 4.17
CA ASP A 116 -7.07 17.61 3.29
C ASP A 116 -5.68 17.73 3.90
N ILE A 117 -4.68 17.14 3.23
CA ILE A 117 -3.27 17.14 3.66
C ILE A 117 -2.61 18.52 3.52
N GLN A 118 -3.16 19.42 2.66
CA GLN A 118 -2.58 20.74 2.42
C GLN A 118 -2.85 21.70 3.58
N ARG A 119 -3.80 21.39 4.46
CA ARG A 119 -4.06 22.22 5.62
C ARG A 119 -2.97 22.04 6.68
N PRO A 120 -2.31 23.11 7.14
CA PRO A 120 -1.19 23.05 8.10
C PRO A 120 -1.54 22.25 9.39
N PHE A 121 -2.78 22.32 9.83
CA PHE A 121 -3.27 21.56 10.98
C PHE A 121 -3.09 20.05 10.76
N PHE A 122 -3.59 19.50 9.65
CA PHE A 122 -3.48 18.07 9.37
C PHE A 122 -2.04 17.64 9.11
N ALA A 123 -1.22 18.47 8.48
CA ALA A 123 0.20 18.21 8.31
C ALA A 123 0.91 18.02 9.67
N GLY A 124 0.62 18.89 10.64
CA GLY A 124 1.16 18.79 12.00
C GLY A 124 0.67 17.53 12.74
N VAL A 125 -0.63 17.22 12.64
CA VAL A 125 -1.22 16.01 13.24
C VAL A 125 -0.60 14.74 12.64
N LEU A 126 -0.45 14.68 11.31
CA LEU A 126 0.16 13.54 10.63
C LEU A 126 1.62 13.33 11.05
N ALA A 127 2.39 14.40 11.19
CA ALA A 127 3.77 14.32 11.67
C ALA A 127 3.84 13.70 13.08
N GLY A 128 2.95 14.12 13.99
CA GLY A 128 2.85 13.55 15.33
C GLY A 128 2.43 12.08 15.32
N ILE A 129 1.41 11.72 14.53
CA ILE A 129 0.95 10.33 14.39
C ILE A 129 2.10 9.45 13.86
N GLN A 130 2.79 9.90 12.81
CA GLN A 130 3.87 9.16 12.19
C GLN A 130 5.04 8.93 13.14
N GLN A 131 5.41 9.94 13.92
CA GLN A 131 6.48 9.82 14.90
C GLN A 131 6.16 8.78 15.97
N VAL A 132 4.96 8.83 16.56
CA VAL A 132 4.52 7.89 17.60
C VAL A 132 4.39 6.48 17.05
N ALA A 133 3.75 6.32 15.88
CA ALA A 133 3.59 5.03 15.22
C ALA A 133 4.94 4.39 14.90
N SER A 134 5.88 5.16 14.33
CA SER A 134 7.22 4.68 13.99
C SER A 134 8.00 4.20 15.23
N ASN A 135 7.95 4.95 16.33
CA ASN A 135 8.58 4.56 17.59
C ASN A 135 7.98 3.27 18.18
N ALA A 136 6.71 3.00 17.92
CA ALA A 136 6.01 1.79 18.31
C ALA A 136 6.16 0.64 17.28
N GLY A 137 6.91 0.83 16.20
CA GLY A 137 7.11 -0.18 15.15
C GLY A 137 5.93 -0.34 14.20
N TYR A 138 5.03 0.66 14.14
CA TYR A 138 3.90 0.70 13.21
C TYR A 138 4.22 1.55 11.98
N ARG A 139 3.66 1.15 10.85
CA ARG A 139 3.60 1.94 9.62
C ARG A 139 2.29 2.71 9.57
N VAL A 140 2.30 3.85 8.89
CA VAL A 140 1.11 4.67 8.70
C VAL A 140 0.73 4.69 7.22
N MET A 141 -0.52 4.33 6.91
CA MET A 141 -1.13 4.48 5.60
C MET A 141 -2.09 5.66 5.65
N ILE A 142 -1.82 6.68 4.84
CA ILE A 142 -2.60 7.93 4.83
C ILE A 142 -3.48 7.95 3.60
N CYS A 143 -4.77 8.24 3.80
CA CYS A 143 -5.75 8.47 2.74
C CYS A 143 -6.38 9.86 2.92
N GLN A 144 -6.59 10.56 1.83
CA GLN A 144 -7.25 11.87 1.80
C GLN A 144 -8.64 11.75 1.21
N SER A 145 -9.66 12.29 1.88
CA SER A 145 -11.05 12.21 1.44
C SER A 145 -11.52 13.41 0.60
N ASN A 146 -10.74 14.47 0.53
CA ASN A 146 -11.09 15.70 -0.20
C ASN A 146 -12.45 16.29 0.22
N GLU A 147 -12.77 16.22 1.51
CA GLU A 147 -14.05 16.65 2.09
C GLU A 147 -15.29 15.90 1.57
N SER A 148 -15.10 14.79 0.83
CA SER A 148 -16.17 13.99 0.23
C SER A 148 -16.47 12.74 1.04
N HIS A 149 -17.74 12.54 1.41
CA HIS A 149 -18.22 11.34 2.09
C HIS A 149 -18.01 10.05 1.28
N SER A 150 -18.22 10.12 -0.03
CA SER A 150 -18.03 8.95 -0.91
C SER A 150 -16.56 8.53 -0.96
N THR A 151 -15.63 9.48 -1.07
CA THR A 151 -14.19 9.22 -1.06
C THR A 151 -13.73 8.72 0.30
N GLU A 152 -14.25 9.28 1.41
CA GLU A 152 -13.99 8.80 2.77
C GLU A 152 -14.37 7.33 2.91
N THR A 153 -15.57 6.95 2.45
CA THR A 153 -16.06 5.57 2.49
C THR A 153 -15.15 4.62 1.71
N LEU A 154 -14.75 4.99 0.49
CA LEU A 154 -13.82 4.20 -0.33
C LEU A 154 -12.45 4.06 0.33
N ASN A 155 -11.93 5.11 0.94
CA ASN A 155 -10.67 5.10 1.65
C ASN A 155 -10.70 4.17 2.86
N VAL A 156 -11.76 4.22 3.66
CA VAL A 156 -11.95 3.29 4.78
C VAL A 156 -11.98 1.85 4.28
N GLN A 157 -12.73 1.55 3.23
CA GLN A 157 -12.78 0.21 2.64
C GLN A 157 -11.41 -0.26 2.13
N ALA A 158 -10.63 0.62 1.49
CA ALA A 158 -9.30 0.31 1.00
C ALA A 158 -8.32 -0.02 2.15
N LEU A 159 -8.34 0.79 3.22
CA LEU A 159 -7.53 0.55 4.41
C LEU A 159 -7.90 -0.77 5.09
N MET A 160 -9.19 -1.06 5.23
CA MET A 160 -9.65 -2.33 5.80
C MET A 160 -9.28 -3.53 4.92
N SER A 161 -9.35 -3.40 3.60
CA SER A 161 -8.88 -4.42 2.66
C SER A 161 -7.37 -4.64 2.74
N SER A 162 -6.62 -3.61 3.12
CA SER A 162 -5.19 -3.67 3.42
C SER A 162 -4.87 -4.24 4.80
N GLN A 163 -5.90 -4.67 5.56
CA GLN A 163 -5.78 -5.28 6.88
C GLN A 163 -5.03 -4.40 7.89
N VAL A 164 -5.35 -3.10 7.94
CA VAL A 164 -4.78 -2.22 8.98
C VAL A 164 -5.24 -2.68 10.37
N ASP A 165 -4.37 -2.56 11.36
CA ASP A 165 -4.63 -3.00 12.75
C ASP A 165 -5.51 -2.00 13.52
N GLY A 166 -5.65 -0.78 12.99
CA GLY A 166 -6.50 0.26 13.57
C GLY A 166 -6.66 1.44 12.62
N LEU A 167 -7.63 2.29 12.90
CA LEU A 167 -8.00 3.45 12.10
C LEU A 167 -8.01 4.73 12.93
N LEU A 168 -7.34 5.77 12.45
CA LEU A 168 -7.48 7.15 12.89
C LEU A 168 -8.25 7.92 11.82
N ILE A 169 -9.31 8.63 12.19
CA ILE A 169 -10.13 9.32 11.19
C ILE A 169 -10.59 10.70 11.67
N SER A 170 -10.42 11.70 10.79
CA SER A 170 -11.12 12.97 10.84
C SER A 170 -12.10 13.02 9.68
N HIS A 171 -13.39 13.20 9.97
CA HIS A 171 -14.45 13.10 8.97
C HIS A 171 -14.44 14.26 7.98
N SER A 172 -14.91 13.96 6.77
CA SER A 172 -15.23 14.96 5.75
C SER A 172 -16.40 15.83 6.20
N VAL A 173 -16.46 17.08 5.73
CA VAL A 173 -17.58 17.99 6.03
C VAL A 173 -18.92 17.46 5.48
N GLU A 174 -18.87 16.71 4.38
CA GLU A 174 -20.06 16.08 3.78
C GLU A 174 -20.56 14.86 4.55
N THR A 175 -19.79 14.33 5.52
CA THR A 175 -20.13 13.08 6.19
C THR A 175 -21.27 13.30 7.19
N THR A 176 -22.45 12.80 6.83
CA THR A 176 -23.67 12.82 7.66
C THR A 176 -24.09 11.45 8.16
N SER A 177 -23.48 10.37 7.65
CA SER A 177 -23.73 8.98 8.04
C SER A 177 -22.40 8.27 8.30
N PHE A 178 -22.37 7.45 9.36
CA PHE A 178 -21.18 6.73 9.81
C PHE A 178 -21.30 5.20 9.67
N GLU A 179 -22.19 4.72 8.78
CA GLU A 179 -22.40 3.28 8.58
C GLU A 179 -21.13 2.57 8.10
N HIS A 180 -20.31 3.24 7.27
CA HIS A 180 -19.03 2.73 6.81
C HIS A 180 -18.01 2.54 7.96
N ILE A 181 -18.19 3.25 9.08
CA ILE A 181 -17.36 3.09 10.28
C ILE A 181 -17.95 2.00 11.20
N LYS A 182 -19.27 1.99 11.43
CA LYS A 182 -19.97 1.02 12.29
C LYS A 182 -19.68 -0.41 11.87
N LEU A 183 -19.64 -0.68 10.57
CA LEU A 183 -19.35 -2.01 10.04
C LEU A 183 -18.00 -2.56 10.57
N HIS A 184 -16.98 -1.73 10.61
CA HIS A 184 -15.63 -2.13 11.02
C HIS A 184 -15.48 -2.13 12.54
N LEU A 185 -16.14 -1.20 13.24
CA LEU A 185 -16.22 -1.19 14.68
C LEU A 185 -16.85 -2.49 15.21
N ASN A 186 -17.95 -2.96 14.60
CA ASN A 186 -18.61 -4.21 14.94
C ASN A 186 -17.73 -5.45 14.70
N ARG A 187 -16.71 -5.35 13.86
CA ARG A 187 -15.68 -6.38 13.65
C ARG A 187 -14.52 -6.31 14.64
N GLY A 188 -14.58 -5.39 15.62
CA GLY A 188 -13.58 -5.24 16.66
C GLY A 188 -12.32 -4.47 16.24
N ILE A 189 -12.36 -3.75 15.13
CA ILE A 189 -11.22 -2.93 14.70
C ILE A 189 -11.17 -1.67 15.56
N PRO A 190 -10.02 -1.37 16.23
CA PRO A 190 -9.86 -0.14 17.00
C PRO A 190 -9.97 1.09 16.09
N ILE A 191 -10.86 2.02 16.47
CA ILE A 191 -11.08 3.26 15.72
C ILE A 191 -10.99 4.43 16.68
N VAL A 192 -10.22 5.43 16.30
CA VAL A 192 -10.08 6.71 17.03
C VAL A 192 -10.47 7.84 16.09
N HIS A 193 -11.41 8.66 16.53
CA HIS A 193 -11.77 9.88 15.83
C HIS A 193 -10.95 11.05 16.36
N PHE A 194 -10.59 11.98 15.49
CA PHE A 194 -9.92 13.21 15.89
C PHE A 194 -10.44 14.41 15.09
N ASP A 195 -10.36 15.60 15.68
CA ASP A 195 -10.86 16.87 15.11
C ASP A 195 -12.37 16.81 14.84
N ARG A 196 -12.80 16.26 13.70
CA ARG A 196 -14.21 16.04 13.37
C ARG A 196 -14.60 14.62 13.75
N VAL A 197 -15.47 14.49 14.73
CA VAL A 197 -15.77 13.22 15.39
C VAL A 197 -17.24 12.83 15.28
N ALA A 198 -17.52 11.53 15.21
CA ALA A 198 -18.87 10.96 15.30
C ALA A 198 -19.22 10.74 16.79
N TYR A 199 -20.03 11.63 17.37
CA TYR A 199 -20.39 11.55 18.79
C TYR A 199 -21.25 10.33 19.13
N GLU A 200 -22.07 9.86 18.20
CA GLU A 200 -22.94 8.70 18.37
C GLU A 200 -22.21 7.35 18.37
N LEU A 201 -20.94 7.31 17.95
CA LEU A 201 -20.18 6.06 17.93
C LEU A 201 -19.42 5.86 19.26
N PRO A 202 -19.42 4.64 19.82
CA PRO A 202 -18.69 4.30 21.05
C PRO A 202 -17.19 4.10 20.78
N THR A 203 -16.52 5.15 20.29
CA THR A 203 -15.09 5.13 19.92
C THR A 203 -14.31 6.14 20.75
N ALA A 204 -13.00 5.99 20.84
CA ALA A 204 -12.13 7.01 21.40
C ALA A 204 -12.14 8.27 20.51
N LYS A 205 -12.08 9.44 21.12
CA LYS A 205 -12.13 10.73 20.45
C LYS A 205 -11.04 11.66 20.97
N VAL A 206 -10.32 12.30 20.06
CA VAL A 206 -9.33 13.34 20.36
C VAL A 206 -9.85 14.65 19.77
N ILE A 207 -10.27 15.56 20.62
CA ILE A 207 -10.86 16.85 20.23
C ILE A 207 -10.08 18.00 20.87
N LEU A 208 -10.10 19.15 20.20
CA LEU A 208 -9.62 20.41 20.76
C LEU A 208 -10.79 21.13 21.46
N ASP A 209 -10.54 21.68 22.65
CA ASP A 209 -11.48 22.59 23.30
C ASP A 209 -11.35 23.99 22.66
N ASN A 210 -11.97 24.13 21.50
CA ASN A 210 -11.95 25.39 20.75
C ASN A 210 -12.60 26.56 21.50
N PHE A 211 -13.58 26.27 22.32
CA PHE A 211 -14.26 27.31 23.14
C PHE A 211 -13.28 27.90 24.17
N ARG A 212 -12.63 27.03 24.94
CA ARG A 212 -11.64 27.44 25.93
C ARG A 212 -10.42 28.09 25.29
N GLY A 213 -9.96 27.56 24.16
CA GLY A 213 -8.84 28.10 23.40
C GLY A 213 -9.16 29.56 22.93
N SER A 214 -10.34 29.77 22.37
CA SER A 214 -10.78 31.10 21.93
C SER A 214 -10.94 32.08 23.09
N PHE A 215 -11.47 31.64 24.22
CA PHE A 215 -11.66 32.46 25.41
C PHE A 215 -10.34 32.94 26.05
N LEU A 216 -9.27 32.16 25.93
CA LEU A 216 -7.94 32.51 26.44
C LEU A 216 -7.16 33.46 25.52
N LEU A 217 -7.65 33.72 24.30
CA LEU A 217 -7.04 34.62 23.32
C LEU A 217 -7.66 36.05 23.37
N VAL A 218 -8.70 36.28 24.15
CA VAL A 218 -9.37 37.57 24.39
C VAL A 218 -8.98 38.11 25.77
#